data_d5e6d443149f984336b340301399c180
#
_entry.id   d5e6d443149f984336b340301399c180
#
_cell.length_a   1.000
_cell.length_b   1.000
_cell.length_c   1.000
_cell.angle_alpha   90.00
_cell.angle_beta   90.00
_cell.angle_gamma   90.00
#
_symmetry.space_group_name_H-M   'P 1'
#
loop_
_entity.id
_entity.type
_entity.pdbx_description
1 polymer ?
#
loop_
_entity_poly.entity_id
_entity_poly.type
_entity_poly.pdbx_seq_one_letter_code
_entity_poly.pdbx_strand_id
1 'polypeptide(L)'
;IYSSWITIHLRNYTLSNVKFGSASFKHHANGDDYFFLNLKGIILTYITLGIYSFWFQRDIINFYFDHLSLHHNDKKVKFKSHLSAGDIFELLIINLIIIVFTLGLGYAFAEVRTLTTMFSKLQIYGDIDLDAIQQTEAEYKNAFGDEALDVMDLSGVI
;
A
#
# COMPACT_ATOMS: atom_id res chain seq x y z
N ILE A 1 18.38 13.42 -5.18
CA ILE A 1 17.73 13.29 -6.50
C ILE A 1 17.66 11.83 -6.92
N TYR A 2 18.77 11.11 -6.99
CA TYR A 2 18.79 9.69 -7.42
C TYR A 2 17.97 8.76 -6.52
N SER A 3 17.95 8.96 -5.21
CA SER A 3 17.21 8.11 -4.25
C SER A 3 15.71 8.14 -4.51
N SER A 4 15.11 9.30 -4.77
CA SER A 4 13.69 9.43 -5.07
C SER A 4 13.32 8.71 -6.38
N TRP A 5 14.17 8.80 -7.38
CA TRP A 5 14.01 8.13 -8.67
C TRP A 5 14.07 6.61 -8.51
N ILE A 6 15.07 6.11 -7.81
CA ILE A 6 15.21 4.66 -7.53
C ILE A 6 14.02 4.15 -6.74
N THR A 7 13.58 4.88 -5.70
CA THR A 7 12.41 4.48 -4.87
C THR A 7 11.16 4.33 -5.73
N ILE A 8 10.87 5.30 -6.61
CA ILE A 8 9.70 5.23 -7.47
C ILE A 8 9.83 4.14 -8.52
N HIS A 9 11.00 3.94 -9.13
CA HIS A 9 11.20 2.85 -10.08
C HIS A 9 11.01 1.47 -9.44
N LEU A 10 11.59 1.23 -8.27
CA LEU A 10 11.40 -0.01 -7.53
C LEU A 10 9.93 -0.22 -7.18
N ARG A 11 9.23 0.82 -6.73
CA ARG A 11 7.81 0.73 -6.38
C ARG A 11 6.93 0.50 -7.60
N ASN A 12 7.16 1.22 -8.71
CA ASN A 12 6.49 0.97 -9.97
C ASN A 12 6.68 -0.49 -10.42
N TYR A 13 7.90 -1.01 -10.35
CA TYR A 13 8.21 -2.39 -10.68
C TYR A 13 7.49 -3.37 -9.76
N THR A 14 7.63 -3.20 -8.44
CA THR A 14 7.03 -4.11 -7.47
C THR A 14 5.50 -4.15 -7.59
N LEU A 15 4.85 -2.98 -7.60
CA LEU A 15 3.38 -2.91 -7.68
C LEU A 15 2.84 -3.38 -9.03
N SER A 16 3.57 -3.16 -10.12
CA SER A 16 3.16 -3.64 -11.46
C SER A 16 3.29 -5.16 -11.62
N ASN A 17 4.02 -5.82 -10.74
CA ASN A 17 4.12 -7.29 -10.70
C ASN A 17 3.10 -7.94 -9.75
N VAL A 18 2.35 -7.13 -8.98
CA VAL A 18 1.26 -7.65 -8.14
C VAL A 18 0.03 -7.91 -8.99
N LYS A 19 -0.50 -9.12 -8.88
CA LYS A 19 -1.73 -9.54 -9.54
C LYS A 19 -2.81 -9.84 -8.50
N PHE A 20 -4.04 -9.58 -8.86
CA PHE A 20 -5.22 -9.98 -8.09
C PHE A 20 -6.12 -10.84 -8.99
N GLY A 21 -5.94 -12.16 -8.92
CA GLY A 21 -6.53 -13.10 -9.88
C GLY A 21 -6.09 -12.76 -11.30
N SER A 22 -7.04 -12.59 -12.20
CA SER A 22 -6.81 -12.19 -13.61
C SER A 22 -6.53 -10.69 -13.80
N ALA A 23 -6.66 -9.87 -12.75
CA ALA A 23 -6.39 -8.43 -12.80
C ALA A 23 -4.94 -8.11 -12.40
N SER A 24 -4.36 -7.09 -13.00
CA SER A 24 -3.00 -6.63 -12.71
C SER A 24 -3.00 -5.20 -12.17
N PHE A 25 -2.23 -4.98 -11.11
CA PHE A 25 -1.96 -3.62 -10.65
C PHE A 25 -0.93 -2.95 -11.56
N LYS A 26 -1.10 -1.64 -11.74
CA LYS A 26 -0.10 -0.79 -12.38
C LYS A 26 0.08 0.47 -11.55
N HIS A 27 1.32 0.82 -11.32
CA HIS A 27 1.70 2.05 -10.64
C HIS A 27 2.54 2.90 -11.60
N HIS A 28 2.12 4.13 -11.84
CA HIS A 28 2.73 5.03 -12.82
C HIS A 28 3.06 6.37 -12.16
N ALA A 29 3.88 6.34 -11.12
CA ALA A 29 4.38 7.56 -10.50
C ALA A 29 5.66 8.03 -11.21
N ASN A 30 5.82 9.35 -11.30
CA ASN A 30 7.02 9.99 -11.80
C ASN A 30 8.01 10.26 -10.66
N GLY A 31 9.29 10.00 -10.90
CA GLY A 31 10.36 10.24 -9.94
C GLY A 31 10.57 11.72 -9.61
N ASP A 32 10.37 12.60 -10.58
CA ASP A 32 10.52 14.05 -10.39
C ASP A 32 9.41 14.60 -9.49
N ASP A 33 8.16 14.20 -9.70
CA ASP A 33 7.04 14.62 -8.86
C ASP A 33 7.22 14.15 -7.42
N TYR A 34 7.70 12.93 -7.23
CA TYR A 34 8.04 12.40 -5.91
C TYR A 34 9.21 13.14 -5.28
N PHE A 35 10.22 13.53 -6.07
CA PHE A 35 11.33 14.31 -5.57
C PHE A 35 10.87 15.68 -5.07
N PHE A 36 10.09 16.42 -5.85
CA PHE A 36 9.58 17.73 -5.44
C PHE A 36 8.64 17.66 -4.23
N LEU A 37 7.80 16.62 -4.16
CA LEU A 37 6.95 16.35 -3.00
C LEU A 37 7.79 16.15 -1.73
N ASN A 38 8.84 15.33 -1.80
CA ASN A 38 9.75 15.09 -0.67
C ASN A 38 10.53 16.36 -0.31
N LEU A 39 11.08 17.08 -1.28
CA LEU A 39 11.83 18.30 -1.05
C LEU A 39 10.98 19.34 -0.32
N LYS A 40 9.77 19.59 -0.83
CA LYS A 40 8.79 20.49 -0.19
C LYS A 40 8.45 20.00 1.23
N GLY A 41 8.15 18.73 1.38
CA GLY A 41 7.76 18.14 2.65
C GLY A 41 8.85 18.26 3.71
N ILE A 42 10.09 17.93 3.36
CA ILE A 42 11.25 18.03 4.27
C ILE A 42 11.51 19.50 4.67
N ILE A 43 11.56 20.40 3.71
CA ILE A 43 11.83 21.84 3.99
C ILE A 43 10.76 22.41 4.92
N LEU A 44 9.49 22.20 4.62
CA LEU A 44 8.39 22.72 5.43
C LEU A 44 8.33 22.05 6.81
N THR A 45 8.60 20.74 6.90
CA THR A 45 8.69 20.05 8.19
C THR A 45 9.82 20.63 9.05
N TYR A 46 10.96 20.93 8.45
CA TYR A 46 12.09 21.54 9.17
C TYR A 46 11.76 22.96 9.66
N ILE A 47 11.19 23.80 8.77
CA ILE A 47 10.80 25.18 9.12
C ILE A 47 9.74 25.21 10.22
N THR A 48 8.78 24.28 10.21
CA THR A 48 7.69 24.21 11.19
C THR A 48 8.01 23.36 12.42
N LEU A 49 9.29 23.03 12.64
CA LEU A 49 9.74 22.18 13.77
C LEU A 49 8.97 20.87 13.89
N GLY A 50 8.63 20.25 12.74
CA GLY A 50 7.94 18.96 12.69
C GLY A 50 6.42 19.04 12.53
N ILE A 51 5.79 20.19 12.72
CA ILE A 51 4.31 20.31 12.64
C ILE A 51 3.82 19.93 11.23
N TYR A 52 4.55 20.30 10.18
CA TYR A 52 4.17 20.00 8.80
C TYR A 52 4.22 18.50 8.47
N SER A 53 4.84 17.67 9.29
CA SER A 53 4.96 16.21 9.04
C SER A 53 3.63 15.50 8.81
N PHE A 54 2.53 15.95 9.44
CA PHE A 54 1.20 15.38 9.24
C PHE A 54 0.68 15.58 7.81
N TRP A 55 0.86 16.80 7.28
CA TRP A 55 0.54 17.10 5.88
C TRP A 55 1.46 16.36 4.93
N PHE A 56 2.74 16.29 5.24
CA PHE A 56 3.72 15.59 4.43
C PHE A 56 3.42 14.09 4.33
N GLN A 57 3.11 13.42 5.44
CA GLN A 57 2.72 12.00 5.44
C GLN A 57 1.43 11.77 4.64
N ARG A 58 0.41 12.62 4.82
CA ARG A 58 -0.79 12.60 3.99
C ARG A 58 -0.46 12.69 2.50
N ASP A 59 0.36 13.67 2.12
CA ASP A 59 0.69 13.91 0.72
C ASP A 59 1.45 12.73 0.10
N ILE A 60 2.34 12.08 0.85
CA ILE A 60 3.02 10.85 0.41
C ILE A 60 2.02 9.70 0.20
N ILE A 61 1.12 9.47 1.15
CA ILE A 61 0.15 8.37 1.05
C ILE A 61 -0.80 8.61 -0.13
N ASN A 62 -1.34 9.82 -0.24
CA ASN A 62 -2.22 10.19 -1.35
C ASN A 62 -1.49 10.06 -2.70
N PHE A 63 -0.23 10.49 -2.79
CA PHE A 63 0.59 10.34 -3.99
C PHE A 63 0.68 8.88 -4.45
N TYR A 64 0.89 7.95 -3.54
CA TYR A 64 0.98 6.53 -3.91
C TYR A 64 -0.34 5.95 -4.40
N PHE A 65 -1.44 6.27 -3.73
CA PHE A 65 -2.76 5.77 -4.15
C PHE A 65 -3.25 6.42 -5.44
N ASP A 66 -3.01 7.70 -5.63
CA ASP A 66 -3.45 8.43 -6.84
C ASP A 66 -2.75 7.94 -8.12
N HIS A 67 -1.55 7.34 -7.99
CA HIS A 67 -0.82 6.76 -9.11
C HIS A 67 -1.03 5.25 -9.27
N LEU A 68 -1.86 4.63 -8.41
CA LEU A 68 -2.22 3.22 -8.48
C LEU A 68 -3.45 3.01 -9.35
N SER A 69 -3.42 1.98 -10.18
CA SER A 69 -4.57 1.57 -10.99
C SER A 69 -4.61 0.05 -11.10
N LEU A 70 -5.84 -0.50 -11.19
CA LEU A 70 -6.09 -1.90 -11.45
C LEU A 70 -6.62 -2.06 -12.88
N HIS A 71 -6.05 -2.98 -13.63
CA HIS A 71 -6.41 -3.27 -15.01
C HIS A 71 -6.93 -4.70 -15.13
N HIS A 72 -8.10 -4.85 -15.74
CA HIS A 72 -8.71 -6.14 -16.05
C HIS A 72 -9.52 -6.05 -17.35
N ASN A 73 -9.20 -6.90 -18.36
CA ASN A 73 -9.95 -7.00 -19.63
C ASN A 73 -10.35 -5.65 -20.24
N ASP A 74 -9.38 -4.79 -20.57
CA ASP A 74 -9.55 -3.44 -21.13
C ASP A 74 -10.27 -2.42 -20.22
N LYS A 75 -10.72 -2.83 -19.05
CA LYS A 75 -11.24 -1.93 -18.03
C LYS A 75 -10.13 -1.47 -17.08
N LYS A 76 -10.22 -0.20 -16.68
CA LYS A 76 -9.26 0.42 -15.77
C LYS A 76 -9.98 1.04 -14.60
N VAL A 77 -9.55 0.67 -13.40
CA VAL A 77 -9.97 1.29 -12.14
C VAL A 77 -8.82 2.10 -11.58
N LYS A 78 -9.13 3.32 -11.14
CA LYS A 78 -8.21 4.20 -10.45
C LYS A 78 -8.55 4.25 -8.97
N PHE A 79 -7.53 4.30 -8.15
CA PHE A 79 -7.65 4.53 -6.72
C PHE A 79 -7.39 6.02 -6.44
N LYS A 80 -8.12 6.57 -5.49
CA LYS A 80 -7.90 7.92 -5.00
C LYS A 80 -8.04 7.95 -3.49
N SER A 81 -7.04 8.49 -2.81
CA SER A 81 -7.06 8.63 -1.37
C SER A 81 -7.63 10.01 -0.98
N HIS A 82 -8.51 10.00 0.03
CA HIS A 82 -9.07 11.20 0.65
C HIS A 82 -8.60 11.37 2.10
N LEU A 83 -7.42 10.83 2.42
CA LEU A 83 -6.79 11.06 3.72
C LEU A 83 -6.52 12.55 3.92
N SER A 84 -6.89 13.04 5.09
CA SER A 84 -6.60 14.39 5.56
C SER A 84 -5.41 14.40 6.54
N ALA A 85 -4.82 15.56 6.74
CA ALA A 85 -3.80 15.72 7.79
C ALA A 85 -4.36 15.48 9.19
N GLY A 86 -5.65 15.77 9.41
CA GLY A 86 -6.36 15.47 10.65
C GLY A 86 -6.46 13.96 10.92
N ASP A 87 -6.75 13.15 9.89
CA ASP A 87 -6.79 11.69 10.01
C ASP A 87 -5.41 11.14 10.44
N ILE A 88 -4.32 11.65 9.84
CA ILE A 88 -2.95 11.27 10.20
C ILE A 88 -2.62 11.68 11.64
N PHE A 89 -2.97 12.90 12.03
CA PHE A 89 -2.74 13.38 13.39
C PHE A 89 -3.50 12.52 14.41
N GLU A 90 -4.78 12.23 14.17
CA GLU A 90 -5.59 11.37 15.02
C GLU A 90 -5.00 9.97 15.14
N LEU A 91 -4.60 9.35 14.01
CA LEU A 91 -3.96 8.04 14.00
C LEU A 91 -2.71 8.03 14.87
N LEU A 92 -1.81 9.00 14.68
CA LEU A 92 -0.54 9.05 15.42
C LEU A 92 -0.78 9.23 16.92
N ILE A 93 -1.65 10.15 17.33
CA ILE A 93 -1.92 10.40 18.76
C ILE A 93 -2.57 9.19 19.41
N ILE A 94 -3.62 8.63 18.82
CA ILE A 94 -4.33 7.49 19.45
C ILE A 94 -3.44 6.25 19.46
N ASN A 95 -2.71 5.98 18.36
CA ASN A 95 -1.78 4.85 18.32
C ASN A 95 -0.65 5.01 19.35
N LEU A 96 -0.12 6.22 19.52
CA LEU A 96 0.87 6.50 20.57
C LEU A 96 0.31 6.20 21.96
N ILE A 97 -0.90 6.67 22.25
CA ILE A 97 -1.57 6.39 23.53
C ILE A 97 -1.72 4.89 23.75
N ILE A 98 -2.24 4.16 22.75
CA ILE A 98 -2.41 2.71 22.82
C ILE A 98 -1.07 2.02 23.12
N ILE A 99 -0.02 2.35 22.37
CA ILE A 99 1.30 1.72 22.51
C ILE A 99 1.91 2.01 23.89
N VAL A 100 1.83 3.26 24.35
CA VAL A 100 2.38 3.66 25.67
C VAL A 100 1.62 2.99 26.80
N PHE A 101 0.28 3.04 26.83
CA PHE A 101 -0.52 2.46 27.91
C PHE A 101 -0.49 0.94 27.95
N THR A 102 -0.23 0.29 26.81
CA THR A 102 -0.10 -1.18 26.73
C THR A 102 1.36 -1.66 26.82
N LEU A 103 2.30 -0.76 27.11
CA LEU A 103 3.74 -1.05 27.13
C LEU A 103 4.23 -1.74 25.84
N GLY A 104 3.65 -1.36 24.69
CA GLY A 104 3.98 -1.89 23.38
C GLY A 104 3.11 -3.06 22.91
N LEU A 105 2.36 -3.73 23.77
CA LEU A 105 1.50 -4.88 23.38
C LEU A 105 0.38 -4.47 22.41
N GLY A 106 -0.05 -3.21 22.45
CA GLY A 106 -1.07 -2.66 21.54
C GLY A 106 -0.58 -2.33 20.14
N TYR A 107 0.70 -2.58 19.79
CA TYR A 107 1.25 -2.26 18.50
C TYR A 107 0.48 -2.93 17.33
N ALA A 108 0.17 -4.22 17.46
CA ALA A 108 -0.60 -4.93 16.43
C ALA A 108 -1.99 -4.31 16.20
N PHE A 109 -2.66 -3.87 17.28
CA PHE A 109 -3.93 -3.18 17.16
C PHE A 109 -3.80 -1.80 16.50
N ALA A 110 -2.75 -1.05 16.82
CA ALA A 110 -2.44 0.23 16.21
C ALA A 110 -2.19 0.08 14.69
N GLU A 111 -1.49 -0.97 14.26
CA GLU A 111 -1.26 -1.27 12.83
C GLU A 111 -2.58 -1.60 12.11
N VAL A 112 -3.41 -2.48 12.67
CA VAL A 112 -4.72 -2.82 12.08
C VAL A 112 -5.59 -1.56 11.94
N ARG A 113 -5.62 -0.71 12.98
CA ARG A 113 -6.35 0.56 12.96
C ARG A 113 -5.83 1.48 11.85
N THR A 114 -4.52 1.59 11.69
CA THR A 114 -3.89 2.41 10.64
C THR A 114 -4.30 1.93 9.25
N LEU A 115 -4.18 0.63 8.98
CA LEU A 115 -4.59 0.05 7.70
C LEU A 115 -6.09 0.26 7.45
N THR A 116 -6.95 -0.01 8.44
CA THR A 116 -8.39 0.18 8.32
C THR A 116 -8.74 1.63 7.98
N THR A 117 -8.12 2.60 8.65
CA THR A 117 -8.36 4.02 8.36
C THR A 117 -7.89 4.40 6.95
N MET A 118 -6.70 3.94 6.53
CA MET A 118 -6.20 4.20 5.19
C MET A 118 -7.13 3.65 4.11
N PHE A 119 -7.58 2.39 4.25
CA PHE A 119 -8.50 1.77 3.29
C PHE A 119 -9.90 2.38 3.32
N SER A 120 -10.42 2.81 4.46
CA SER A 120 -11.73 3.47 4.57
C SER A 120 -11.79 4.82 3.85
N LYS A 121 -10.64 5.48 3.68
CA LYS A 121 -10.52 6.76 2.96
C LYS A 121 -10.16 6.58 1.48
N LEU A 122 -10.05 5.34 1.02
CA LEU A 122 -9.74 5.03 -0.36
C LEU A 122 -11.04 4.94 -1.17
N GLN A 123 -11.12 5.72 -2.23
CA GLN A 123 -12.21 5.64 -3.20
C GLN A 123 -11.73 4.98 -4.48
N ILE A 124 -12.60 4.19 -5.06
CA ILE A 124 -12.37 3.44 -6.28
C ILE A 124 -13.20 4.06 -7.39
N TYR A 125 -12.54 4.50 -8.47
CA TYR A 125 -13.16 5.10 -9.64
C TYR A 125 -12.96 4.20 -10.85
N GLY A 126 -14.06 3.73 -11.43
CA GLY A 126 -14.07 2.88 -12.62
C GLY A 126 -15.13 1.81 -12.51
N ASP A 127 -15.41 1.17 -13.62
CA ASP A 127 -16.37 0.08 -13.74
C ASP A 127 -15.61 -1.23 -13.93
N ILE A 128 -15.42 -1.95 -12.85
CA ILE A 128 -14.89 -3.33 -12.85
C ILE A 128 -15.90 -4.23 -12.16
N ASP A 129 -16.23 -5.32 -12.84
CA ASP A 129 -16.95 -6.42 -12.23
C ASP A 129 -15.95 -7.24 -11.40
N LEU A 130 -16.01 -7.08 -10.07
CA LEU A 130 -15.14 -7.79 -9.14
C LEU A 130 -15.46 -9.29 -9.11
N ASP A 131 -16.70 -9.68 -9.40
CA ASP A 131 -17.13 -11.08 -9.43
C ASP A 131 -16.57 -11.81 -10.68
N ALA A 132 -16.25 -11.04 -11.73
CA ALA A 132 -15.61 -11.58 -12.93
C ALA A 132 -14.10 -11.80 -12.79
N ILE A 133 -13.48 -11.34 -11.70
CA ILE A 133 -12.06 -11.55 -11.43
C ILE A 133 -11.89 -12.97 -10.88
N GLN A 134 -11.55 -13.91 -11.76
CA GLN A 134 -11.30 -15.28 -11.38
C GLN A 134 -9.90 -15.42 -10.77
N GLN A 135 -9.83 -16.05 -9.61
CA GLN A 135 -8.56 -16.58 -9.12
C GLN A 135 -8.17 -17.77 -9.98
N THR A 136 -7.05 -17.70 -10.64
CA THR A 136 -6.53 -18.85 -11.40
C THR A 136 -6.05 -19.91 -10.41
N GLU A 137 -6.67 -21.09 -10.41
CA GLU A 137 -6.29 -22.25 -9.58
C GLU A 137 -4.79 -22.60 -9.70
N ALA A 138 -4.17 -22.29 -10.83
CA ALA A 138 -2.75 -22.48 -11.08
C ALA A 138 -1.85 -21.65 -10.14
N GLU A 139 -2.28 -20.47 -9.73
CA GLU A 139 -1.52 -19.63 -8.78
C GLU A 139 -1.63 -20.15 -7.34
N TYR A 140 -2.75 -20.80 -7.00
CA TYR A 140 -2.94 -21.41 -5.67
C TYR A 140 -2.05 -22.65 -5.48
N LYS A 141 -1.88 -23.46 -6.51
CA LYS A 141 -0.99 -24.63 -6.49
C LYS A 141 0.49 -24.22 -6.37
N ASN A 142 0.90 -23.14 -7.05
CA ASN A 142 2.28 -22.66 -6.99
C ASN A 142 2.61 -21.88 -5.72
N ALA A 143 1.63 -21.29 -5.03
CA ALA A 143 1.86 -20.53 -3.79
C ALA A 143 1.99 -21.42 -2.55
N PHE A 144 1.39 -22.61 -2.55
CA PHE A 144 1.52 -23.61 -1.47
C PHE A 144 2.25 -24.87 -1.90
N GLY A 145 3.03 -24.75 -2.96
CA GLY A 145 4.08 -25.67 -3.32
C GLY A 145 3.65 -27.12 -3.52
N ASP A 146 3.73 -27.58 -4.75
CA ASP A 146 3.92 -28.99 -5.06
C ASP A 146 5.01 -29.63 -4.18
N GLU A 147 5.99 -28.83 -3.68
CA GLU A 147 7.00 -29.27 -2.72
C GLU A 147 6.43 -29.72 -1.36
N ALA A 148 5.34 -29.13 -0.87
CA ALA A 148 4.73 -29.58 0.39
C ALA A 148 3.92 -30.86 0.20
N LEU A 149 3.37 -31.10 -0.98
CA LEU A 149 2.69 -32.35 -1.32
C LEU A 149 3.69 -33.48 -1.59
N ASP A 150 4.83 -33.20 -2.25
CA ASP A 150 5.90 -34.16 -2.45
C ASP A 150 6.55 -34.62 -1.13
N VAL A 151 6.69 -33.72 -0.15
CA VAL A 151 7.19 -34.08 1.18
C VAL A 151 6.18 -34.94 1.96
N MET A 152 4.87 -34.78 1.72
CA MET A 152 3.84 -35.59 2.34
C MET A 152 3.70 -36.96 1.64
N ASP A 153 3.95 -37.05 0.35
CA ASP A 153 3.89 -38.33 -0.41
C ASP A 153 5.12 -39.21 -0.14
N LEU A 154 6.26 -38.63 0.24
CA LEU A 154 7.44 -39.39 0.70
C LEU A 154 7.26 -40.05 2.07
N SER A 155 6.23 -39.67 2.85
CA SER A 155 5.90 -40.34 4.13
C SER A 155 5.05 -41.58 3.96
N GLY A 156 4.62 -41.93 2.74
CA GLY A 156 3.81 -43.10 2.41
C GLY A 156 4.61 -44.32 1.93
N VAL A 157 5.96 -44.27 1.92
CA VAL A 157 6.82 -45.38 1.54
C VAL A 157 7.64 -45.81 2.75
N ILE A 158 7.00 -46.47 3.71
CA ILE A 158 7.60 -47.44 4.65
C ILE A 158 6.63 -48.60 4.83
#